data_8e3c0f64ed709650089a59efc9228527
#
_entry.id   8e3c0f64ed709650089a59efc9228527
#
_cell.length_a   1.000
_cell.length_b   1.000
_cell.length_c   1.000
_cell.angle_alpha   90.00
_cell.angle_beta   90.00
_cell.angle_gamma   90.00
#
_symmetry.space_group_name_H-M   'P 1'
#
loop_
_entity.id
_entity.type
_entity.pdbx_description
1 polymer ?
#
loop_
_entity_poly.entity_id
_entity_poly.type
_entity_poly.pdbx_seq_one_letter_code
_entity_poly.pdbx_strand_id
1 'polypeptide(L)'
;MPTLRILTNAQVPTEGRADLLAKTSQAVSEMLGKPESYVMVILEDGRDMLFAGSPAPTAFVELISLGLPEDRTAHYSRTLCNLLEDALGVPAERAYIGFSSPPRHLFGWNGDTF
;
A
#
# COMPACT_ATOMS: atom_id res chain seq x y z
N MET A 1 8.65 -4.30 -9.52
CA MET A 1 7.29 -4.84 -9.55
C MET A 1 6.60 -4.55 -8.24
N PRO A 2 6.06 -3.35 -8.08
CA PRO A 2 5.47 -2.99 -6.80
C PRO A 2 4.07 -3.60 -6.64
N THR A 3 3.85 -4.18 -5.46
CA THR A 3 2.51 -4.57 -5.02
C THR A 3 2.23 -3.86 -3.71
N LEU A 4 1.15 -3.11 -3.66
CA LEU A 4 0.68 -2.45 -2.44
C LEU A 4 -0.62 -3.07 -2.01
N ARG A 5 -0.65 -3.61 -0.80
CA ARG A 5 -1.84 -4.19 -0.19
C ARG A 5 -2.24 -3.36 1.01
N ILE A 6 -3.50 -2.93 1.03
CA ILE A 6 -4.06 -2.10 2.10
C ILE A 6 -5.15 -2.89 2.79
N LEU A 7 -4.99 -3.13 4.11
CA LEU A 7 -6.06 -3.63 4.97
C LEU A 7 -6.48 -2.49 5.89
N THR A 8 -7.79 -2.26 5.99
CA THR A 8 -8.33 -1.20 6.85
C THR A 8 -9.70 -1.57 7.38
N ASN A 9 -10.04 -1.03 8.55
CA ASN A 9 -11.39 -1.14 9.08
C ASN A 9 -12.31 0.00 8.60
N ALA A 10 -11.74 1.01 7.92
CA ALA A 10 -12.54 2.02 7.26
C ALA A 10 -13.31 1.39 6.09
N GLN A 11 -14.48 1.94 5.77
CA GLN A 11 -15.28 1.49 4.63
C GLN A 11 -15.15 2.48 3.50
N VAL A 12 -14.88 1.98 2.28
CA VAL A 12 -14.79 2.80 1.09
C VAL A 12 -16.10 2.66 0.32
N PRO A 13 -16.82 3.76 0.07
CA PRO A 13 -18.03 3.70 -0.74
C PRO A 13 -17.76 3.08 -2.12
N THR A 14 -18.71 2.33 -2.64
CA THR A 14 -18.57 1.65 -3.94
C THR A 14 -18.15 2.62 -5.04
N GLU A 15 -18.76 3.81 -5.09
CA GLU A 15 -18.47 4.81 -6.10
C GLU A 15 -17.09 5.45 -5.99
N GLY A 16 -16.43 5.30 -4.85
CA GLY A 16 -15.08 5.85 -4.62
C GLY A 16 -13.96 4.84 -4.80
N ARG A 17 -14.26 3.56 -4.97
CA ARG A 17 -13.26 2.50 -4.93
C ARG A 17 -12.31 2.55 -6.14
N ALA A 18 -12.86 2.69 -7.34
CA ALA A 18 -12.05 2.74 -8.56
C ALA A 18 -11.10 3.95 -8.56
N ASP A 19 -11.58 5.10 -8.09
CA ASP A 19 -10.78 6.31 -7.99
C ASP A 19 -9.64 6.15 -6.97
N LEU A 20 -9.93 5.57 -5.82
CA LEU A 20 -8.91 5.30 -4.81
C LEU A 20 -7.82 4.37 -5.34
N LEU A 21 -8.20 3.28 -6.01
CA LEU A 21 -7.25 2.36 -6.60
C LEU A 21 -6.37 3.03 -7.65
N ALA A 22 -6.98 3.84 -8.52
CA ALA A 22 -6.24 4.56 -9.57
C ALA A 22 -5.25 5.57 -8.97
N LYS A 23 -5.67 6.34 -7.99
CA LYS A 23 -4.79 7.32 -7.31
C LYS A 23 -3.66 6.63 -6.58
N THR A 24 -3.93 5.51 -5.93
CA THR A 24 -2.93 4.75 -5.19
C THR A 24 -1.90 4.15 -6.15
N SER A 25 -2.35 3.57 -7.25
CA SER A 25 -1.48 3.00 -8.29
C SER A 25 -0.53 4.06 -8.82
N GLN A 26 -1.05 5.23 -9.15
CA GLN A 26 -0.25 6.34 -9.66
C GLN A 26 0.75 6.84 -8.61
N ALA A 27 0.31 6.97 -7.36
CA ALA A 27 1.19 7.41 -6.28
C ALA A 27 2.35 6.45 -6.05
N VAL A 28 2.10 5.15 -6.08
CA VAL A 28 3.16 4.13 -5.92
C VAL A 28 4.13 4.18 -7.10
N SER A 29 3.62 4.28 -8.32
CA SER A 29 4.43 4.44 -9.53
C SER A 29 5.38 5.63 -9.41
N GLU A 30 4.87 6.78 -9.03
CA GLU A 30 5.66 8.01 -8.88
C GLU A 30 6.66 7.89 -7.72
N MET A 31 6.21 7.38 -6.58
CA MET A 31 7.04 7.26 -5.38
C MET A 31 8.27 6.37 -5.61
N LEU A 32 8.10 5.28 -6.34
CA LEU A 32 9.16 4.31 -6.58
C LEU A 32 9.89 4.52 -7.91
N GLY A 33 9.39 5.41 -8.77
CA GLY A 33 9.96 5.58 -10.11
C GLY A 33 9.82 4.34 -10.98
N LYS A 34 8.72 3.60 -10.81
CA LYS A 34 8.44 2.38 -11.58
C LYS A 34 7.26 2.62 -12.51
N PRO A 35 7.24 1.98 -13.71
CA PRO A 35 6.09 2.10 -14.60
C PRO A 35 4.81 1.60 -13.95
N GLU A 36 3.72 2.34 -14.12
CA GLU A 36 2.43 1.96 -13.54
C GLU A 36 1.93 0.62 -14.10
N SER A 37 2.37 0.24 -15.30
CA SER A 37 2.05 -1.07 -15.89
C SER A 37 2.49 -2.26 -15.05
N TYR A 38 3.37 -2.07 -14.07
CA TYR A 38 3.82 -3.11 -13.15
C TYR A 38 3.25 -2.98 -11.75
N VAL A 39 2.47 -1.96 -11.47
CA VAL A 39 1.94 -1.71 -10.13
C VAL A 39 0.65 -2.49 -9.91
N MET A 40 0.60 -3.25 -8.84
CA MET A 40 -0.63 -3.89 -8.36
C MET A 40 -1.05 -3.26 -7.04
N VAL A 41 -2.33 -2.88 -6.94
CA VAL A 41 -2.91 -2.36 -5.71
C VAL A 41 -4.07 -3.25 -5.29
N ILE A 42 -4.08 -3.64 -4.01
CA ILE A 42 -5.14 -4.45 -3.42
C ILE A 42 -5.72 -3.65 -2.26
N LEU A 43 -7.04 -3.49 -2.26
CA LEU A 43 -7.76 -2.85 -1.17
C LEU A 43 -8.67 -3.86 -0.49
N GLU A 44 -8.47 -4.04 0.82
CA GLU A 44 -9.32 -4.85 1.68
C GLU A 44 -9.84 -3.95 2.79
N ASP A 45 -11.00 -3.37 2.57
CA ASP A 45 -11.63 -2.45 3.50
C ASP A 45 -12.73 -3.12 4.33
N GLY A 46 -13.25 -2.42 5.33
CA GLY A 46 -14.32 -2.91 6.18
C GLY A 46 -13.93 -4.14 7.00
N ARG A 47 -12.64 -4.31 7.30
CA ARG A 47 -12.15 -5.45 8.07
C ARG A 47 -12.32 -5.21 9.56
N ASP A 48 -12.43 -6.31 10.31
CA ASP A 48 -12.41 -6.23 11.77
C ASP A 48 -10.98 -6.09 12.22
N MET A 49 -10.64 -4.93 12.80
CA MET A 49 -9.26 -4.63 13.19
C MET A 49 -9.24 -3.93 14.54
N LEU A 50 -8.21 -4.22 15.31
CA LEU A 50 -7.95 -3.58 16.58
C LEU A 50 -6.48 -3.13 16.59
N PHE A 51 -6.26 -1.89 16.97
CA PHE A 51 -4.91 -1.34 17.10
C PHE A 51 -4.80 -0.58 18.42
N ALA A 52 -3.78 -0.88 19.20
CA ALA A 52 -3.59 -0.29 20.52
C ALA A 52 -4.82 -0.44 21.43
N GLY A 53 -5.53 -1.56 21.29
CA GLY A 53 -6.73 -1.85 22.05
C GLY A 53 -7.97 -1.05 21.64
N SER A 54 -7.95 -0.39 20.49
CA SER A 54 -9.04 0.47 20.02
C SER A 54 -9.50 0.12 18.61
N PRO A 55 -10.82 0.11 18.34
CA PRO A 55 -11.35 -0.09 16.98
C PRO A 55 -11.42 1.20 16.15
N ALA A 56 -10.83 2.29 16.59
CA ALA A 56 -10.77 3.52 15.80
C ALA A 56 -10.11 3.24 14.44
N PRO A 57 -10.27 4.13 13.43
CA PRO A 57 -9.72 3.90 12.10
C PRO A 57 -8.24 3.54 12.13
N THR A 58 -7.90 2.42 11.49
CA THR A 58 -6.55 1.87 11.43
C THR A 58 -6.31 1.20 10.09
N ALA A 59 -5.04 1.00 9.74
CA ALA A 59 -4.67 0.30 8.52
C ALA A 59 -3.35 -0.44 8.68
N PHE A 60 -3.22 -1.54 7.94
CA PHE A 60 -1.97 -2.23 7.73
C PHE A 60 -1.68 -2.26 6.24
N VAL A 61 -0.49 -1.79 5.85
CA VAL A 61 -0.08 -1.71 4.45
C VAL A 61 1.17 -2.54 4.25
N GLU A 62 1.17 -3.33 3.19
CA GLU A 62 2.36 -4.07 2.75
C GLU A 62 2.79 -3.55 1.39
N LEU A 63 4.05 -3.13 1.29
CA LEU A 63 4.68 -2.76 0.03
C LEU A 63 5.77 -3.74 -0.30
N ILE A 64 5.59 -4.48 -1.39
CA ILE A 64 6.57 -5.42 -1.90
C ILE A 64 7.08 -4.86 -3.22
N SER A 65 8.39 -4.67 -3.35
CA SER A 65 8.98 -4.20 -4.60
C SER A 65 10.39 -4.72 -4.76
N LEU A 66 10.69 -5.24 -5.95
CA LEU A 66 12.05 -5.68 -6.29
C LEU A 66 12.97 -4.45 -6.31
N GLY A 67 14.16 -4.59 -5.72
CA GLY A 67 15.13 -3.50 -5.70
C GLY A 67 14.68 -2.30 -4.89
N LEU A 68 13.87 -2.51 -3.84
CA LEU A 68 13.40 -1.41 -3.00
C LEU A 68 14.57 -0.70 -2.32
N PRO A 69 14.72 0.63 -2.48
CA PRO A 69 15.77 1.38 -1.77
C PRO A 69 15.48 1.39 -0.26
N GLU A 70 16.29 0.66 0.49
CA GLU A 70 16.07 0.48 1.92
C GLU A 70 16.36 1.76 2.73
N ASP A 71 17.17 2.67 2.19
CA ASP A 71 17.49 3.95 2.81
C ASP A 71 16.40 5.00 2.63
N ARG A 72 15.33 4.68 1.89
CA ARG A 72 14.22 5.62 1.64
C ARG A 72 12.90 5.18 2.25
N THR A 73 12.88 4.13 3.05
CA THR A 73 11.64 3.60 3.62
C THR A 73 10.91 4.61 4.50
N ALA A 74 11.64 5.48 5.23
CA ALA A 74 11.00 6.52 6.01
C ALA A 74 10.24 7.52 5.13
N HIS A 75 10.76 7.86 3.96
CA HIS A 75 10.08 8.69 2.98
C HIS A 75 8.85 7.99 2.42
N TYR A 76 8.96 6.72 2.07
CA TYR A 76 7.83 5.93 1.58
C TYR A 76 6.74 5.81 2.63
N SER A 77 7.12 5.58 3.88
CA SER A 77 6.17 5.53 4.99
C SER A 77 5.38 6.84 5.10
N ARG A 78 6.06 7.97 5.00
CA ARG A 78 5.43 9.30 5.05
C ARG A 78 4.42 9.49 3.92
N THR A 79 4.82 9.16 2.71
CA THR A 79 3.96 9.28 1.52
C THR A 79 2.73 8.40 1.65
N LEU A 80 2.89 7.15 2.08
CA LEU A 80 1.78 6.21 2.23
C LEU A 80 0.86 6.62 3.38
N CYS A 81 1.38 7.09 4.49
CA CYS A 81 0.56 7.59 5.60
C CYS A 81 -0.28 8.80 5.18
N ASN A 82 0.28 9.72 4.41
CA ASN A 82 -0.47 10.86 3.89
C ASN A 82 -1.62 10.40 2.98
N LEU A 83 -1.35 9.41 2.14
CA LEU A 83 -2.37 8.84 1.27
C LEU A 83 -3.50 8.19 2.07
N LEU A 84 -3.16 7.42 3.11
CA LEU A 84 -4.15 6.76 3.96
C LEU A 84 -5.01 7.78 4.71
N GLU A 85 -4.40 8.85 5.20
CA GLU A 85 -5.14 9.90 5.91
C GLU A 85 -6.10 10.63 4.96
N ASP A 86 -5.63 11.01 3.79
CA ASP A 86 -6.45 11.73 2.80
C ASP A 86 -7.58 10.85 2.24
N ALA A 87 -7.29 9.60 1.95
CA ALA A 87 -8.24 8.70 1.29
C ALA A 87 -9.16 7.96 2.24
N LEU A 88 -8.69 7.60 3.44
CA LEU A 88 -9.40 6.71 4.36
C LEU A 88 -9.68 7.34 5.72
N GLY A 89 -9.11 8.50 6.01
CA GLY A 89 -9.23 9.11 7.33
C GLY A 89 -8.47 8.36 8.43
N VAL A 90 -7.45 7.57 8.06
CA VAL A 90 -6.63 6.82 9.01
C VAL A 90 -5.44 7.69 9.42
N PRO A 91 -5.33 8.05 10.72
CA PRO A 91 -4.19 8.84 11.18
C PRO A 91 -2.88 8.05 11.06
N ALA A 92 -1.79 8.74 10.83
CA ALA A 92 -0.47 8.10 10.66
C ALA A 92 -0.06 7.23 11.85
N GLU A 93 -0.39 7.66 13.07
CA GLU A 93 -0.07 6.89 14.28
C GLU A 93 -0.90 5.62 14.45
N ARG A 94 -1.88 5.40 13.58
CA ARG A 94 -2.71 4.19 13.58
C ARG A 94 -2.51 3.35 12.32
N ALA A 95 -1.39 3.51 11.65
CA ALA A 95 -1.06 2.72 10.46
C ALA A 95 0.31 2.08 10.62
N TYR A 96 0.39 0.78 10.36
CA TYR A 96 1.65 0.09 10.18
C TYR A 96 1.90 -0.14 8.69
N ILE A 97 3.17 -0.05 8.29
CA ILE A 97 3.58 -0.31 6.91
C ILE A 97 4.74 -1.29 6.95
N GLY A 98 4.55 -2.44 6.33
CA GLY A 98 5.60 -3.42 6.14
C GLY A 98 6.22 -3.29 4.76
N PHE A 99 7.53 -3.32 4.67
CA PHE A 99 8.27 -3.28 3.41
C PHE A 99 8.98 -4.60 3.19
N SER A 100 9.00 -5.07 1.94
CA SER A 100 9.82 -6.22 1.57
C SER A 100 10.34 -6.07 0.16
N SER A 101 11.52 -6.64 -0.07
CA SER A 101 12.18 -6.62 -1.37
C SER A 101 12.72 -8.02 -1.64
N PRO A 102 11.91 -8.91 -2.20
CA PRO A 102 12.36 -10.28 -2.48
C PRO A 102 13.40 -10.29 -3.59
N PRO A 103 14.28 -11.32 -3.63
CA PRO A 103 15.14 -11.55 -4.78
C PRO A 103 14.32 -11.76 -6.05
N ARG A 104 14.87 -11.37 -7.20
CA ARG A 104 14.14 -11.39 -8.48
C ARG A 104 13.57 -12.76 -8.82
N HIS A 105 14.31 -13.83 -8.55
CA HIS A 105 13.86 -15.20 -8.84
C HIS A 105 12.75 -15.70 -7.92
N LEU A 106 12.41 -14.95 -6.88
CA LEU A 106 11.32 -15.27 -5.97
C LEU A 106 10.07 -14.42 -6.25
N PHE A 107 10.04 -13.75 -7.39
CA PHE A 107 8.88 -12.96 -7.79
C PHE A 107 8.52 -13.31 -9.23
N GLY A 108 7.38 -13.94 -9.40
CA GLY A 108 6.93 -14.46 -10.69
C GLY A 108 6.04 -13.49 -11.45
N TRP A 109 6.19 -13.51 -12.77
CA TRP A 109 5.36 -12.76 -13.69
C TRP A 109 5.37 -13.40 -15.06
N ASN A 110 4.23 -13.46 -15.70
CA ASN A 110 4.08 -13.92 -17.07
C ASN A 110 4.64 -15.33 -17.32
N GLY A 111 4.47 -16.22 -16.33
CA GLY A 111 4.94 -17.60 -16.43
C GLY A 111 6.43 -17.80 -16.23
N ASP A 112 7.14 -16.77 -15.80
CA ASP A 112 8.57 -16.78 -15.54
C ASP A 112 8.84 -16.06 -14.22
N THR A 113 10.06 -15.68 -13.96
CA THR A 113 10.44 -14.83 -12.84
C THR A 113 11.24 -13.64 -13.33
N PHE A 114 11.38 -12.64 -12.48
CA PHE A 114 12.19 -11.47 -12.82
C PHE A 114 13.70 -11.77 -12.61
#